data_9fbefa5df105afe23168f4a0036ddcc2
#
_entry.id   9fbefa5df105afe23168f4a0036ddcc2
#
_cell.length_a   1.000
_cell.length_b   1.000
_cell.length_c   1.000
_cell.angle_alpha   90.00
_cell.angle_beta   90.00
_cell.angle_gamma   90.00
#
_symmetry.space_group_name_H-M   'P 1'
#
loop_
_entity.id
_entity.type
_entity.pdbx_description
1 polymer ?
#
loop_
_entity_poly.entity_id
_entity_poly.type
_entity_poly.pdbx_seq_one_letter_code
_entity_poly.pdbx_strand_id
1 'polypeptide(L)'
;MKLLTTLILLPVLAATVNAQEFQSLFDGKDLSGWAGKTEFWSVKDGAIFGETTKDKPTKGNTFLVWRGGEVADFVFKAKVRFAGNNSGVQYRSELVGKPEDFVVKGYQADLHPKPDFFGMLYAEKWRGIVAKRFQRVVVGADGKPKVVGEVGDKNQKLVGTEWNELTIIAVGNRQIHQVNGVTTMDLTDNHPEAKRKGILALQLHAGKPMTVEFKDIRLRHLKGKDAKDAIDAVTEKAGNKATPVKRIKAAKGFKVELLYSVPSDTQGVNLCTDNKGRLLVSDQFGGLYRMTPPASGEL
;
A
#
# COMPACT_ATOMS: atom_id res chain seq x y z
N MET A 1 24.51 -44.50 -49.83
CA MET A 1 23.76 -43.23 -49.63
C MET A 1 23.62 -43.03 -48.10
N LYS A 2 24.38 -42.12 -47.51
CA LYS A 2 24.27 -41.78 -46.07
C LYS A 2 23.44 -40.52 -45.97
N LEU A 3 22.25 -40.61 -45.35
CA LEU A 3 21.44 -39.45 -45.01
C LEU A 3 22.10 -38.72 -43.85
N LEU A 4 22.47 -37.48 -44.08
CA LEU A 4 22.88 -36.54 -43.00
C LEU A 4 21.60 -35.86 -42.48
N THR A 5 21.22 -36.16 -41.23
CA THR A 5 20.11 -35.46 -40.55
C THR A 5 20.67 -34.24 -39.87
N THR A 6 20.43 -33.05 -40.43
CA THR A 6 20.81 -31.77 -39.83
C THR A 6 19.82 -31.40 -38.74
N LEU A 7 20.27 -31.44 -37.48
CA LEU A 7 19.50 -30.98 -36.31
C LEU A 7 19.57 -29.46 -36.24
N ILE A 8 18.46 -28.78 -36.53
CA ILE A 8 18.35 -27.33 -36.37
C ILE A 8 17.98 -27.03 -34.91
N LEU A 9 18.96 -26.53 -34.14
CA LEU A 9 18.76 -26.02 -32.80
C LEU A 9 18.20 -24.58 -32.93
N LEU A 10 16.91 -24.40 -32.68
CA LEU A 10 16.32 -23.05 -32.51
C LEU A 10 16.71 -22.48 -31.14
N PRO A 11 17.30 -21.28 -31.05
CA PRO A 11 17.55 -20.65 -29.77
C PRO A 11 16.21 -20.27 -29.13
N VAL A 12 15.94 -20.83 -27.94
CA VAL A 12 14.87 -20.37 -27.07
C VAL A 12 15.30 -19.01 -26.50
N LEU A 13 14.78 -17.95 -27.04
CA LEU A 13 14.94 -16.61 -26.47
C LEU A 13 14.19 -16.59 -25.13
N ALA A 14 14.89 -16.81 -24.02
CA ALA A 14 14.35 -16.58 -22.70
C ALA A 14 14.10 -15.07 -22.57
N ALA A 15 12.83 -14.64 -22.65
CA ALA A 15 12.44 -13.29 -22.33
C ALA A 15 12.74 -13.07 -20.83
N THR A 16 13.81 -12.37 -20.54
CA THR A 16 14.09 -11.87 -19.21
C THR A 16 12.99 -10.86 -18.87
N VAL A 17 12.08 -11.23 -17.97
CA VAL A 17 11.15 -10.30 -17.38
C VAL A 17 11.98 -9.36 -16.51
N ASN A 18 12.40 -8.23 -17.07
CA ASN A 18 13.04 -7.18 -16.29
C ASN A 18 12.03 -6.66 -15.26
N ALA A 19 12.34 -6.82 -13.98
CA ALA A 19 11.62 -6.13 -12.92
C ALA A 19 11.65 -4.62 -13.24
N GLN A 20 10.47 -3.99 -13.28
CA GLN A 20 10.37 -2.59 -13.66
C GLN A 20 11.10 -1.74 -12.60
N GLU A 21 12.09 -0.95 -13.02
CA GLU A 21 12.87 -0.10 -12.13
C GLU A 21 12.06 1.08 -11.59
N PHE A 22 12.55 1.69 -10.49
CA PHE A 22 11.96 2.91 -9.96
C PHE A 22 12.23 4.09 -10.89
N GLN A 23 11.16 4.74 -11.36
CA GLN A 23 11.20 6.02 -12.05
C GLN A 23 11.28 7.15 -11.02
N SER A 24 12.20 8.12 -11.20
CA SER A 24 12.16 9.37 -10.46
C SER A 24 11.03 10.26 -10.96
N LEU A 25 10.22 10.80 -10.05
CA LEU A 25 9.13 11.72 -10.37
C LEU A 25 9.50 13.19 -10.15
N PHE A 26 10.70 13.44 -9.63
CA PHE A 26 11.20 14.78 -9.33
C PHE A 26 12.73 14.80 -9.46
N ASP A 27 13.27 15.76 -10.17
CA ASP A 27 14.71 15.87 -10.47
C ASP A 27 15.49 16.78 -9.49
N GLY A 28 14.80 17.37 -8.51
CA GLY A 28 15.40 18.27 -7.53
C GLY A 28 15.56 19.72 -8.01
N LYS A 29 15.14 20.09 -9.22
CA LYS A 29 15.42 21.40 -9.82
C LYS A 29 14.19 22.29 -9.92
N ASP A 30 13.11 21.78 -10.50
CA ASP A 30 11.88 22.55 -10.72
C ASP A 30 10.64 21.66 -10.61
N LEU A 31 9.45 22.23 -10.75
CA LEU A 31 8.18 21.54 -10.68
C LEU A 31 7.71 20.96 -12.02
N SER A 32 8.62 20.77 -13.00
CA SER A 32 8.28 20.13 -14.27
C SER A 32 7.65 18.75 -14.04
N GLY A 33 6.54 18.49 -14.73
CA GLY A 33 5.76 17.26 -14.51
C GLY A 33 4.79 17.30 -13.32
N TRP A 34 4.72 18.42 -12.61
CA TRP A 34 3.78 18.68 -11.53
C TRP A 34 2.92 19.91 -11.80
N ALA A 35 1.70 19.95 -11.28
CA ALA A 35 0.81 21.11 -11.41
C ALA A 35 0.04 21.34 -10.11
N GLY A 36 0.01 22.60 -9.70
CA GLY A 36 -0.64 23.07 -8.47
C GLY A 36 -0.63 24.59 -8.45
N LYS A 37 -1.12 25.16 -7.37
CA LYS A 37 -1.11 26.63 -7.17
C LYS A 37 0.30 27.08 -6.86
N THR A 38 0.95 27.73 -7.82
CA THR A 38 2.37 28.14 -7.76
C THR A 38 2.67 29.12 -6.62
N GLU A 39 1.65 29.82 -6.12
CA GLU A 39 1.78 30.67 -4.93
C GLU A 39 2.10 29.89 -3.65
N PHE A 40 1.84 28.57 -3.59
CA PHE A 40 2.06 27.72 -2.41
C PHE A 40 3.19 26.71 -2.60
N TRP A 41 3.54 26.39 -3.86
CA TRP A 41 4.50 25.34 -4.15
C TRP A 41 5.73 25.89 -4.87
N SER A 42 6.90 25.47 -4.44
CA SER A 42 8.19 25.83 -4.99
C SER A 42 9.19 24.68 -4.85
N VAL A 43 10.43 24.90 -5.29
CA VAL A 43 11.56 24.00 -5.01
C VAL A 43 12.53 24.74 -4.10
N LYS A 44 12.96 24.05 -3.02
CA LYS A 44 13.92 24.57 -2.06
C LYS A 44 14.86 23.45 -1.63
N ASP A 45 16.17 23.70 -1.71
CA ASP A 45 17.21 22.74 -1.27
C ASP A 45 17.05 21.35 -1.87
N GLY A 46 16.67 21.26 -3.15
CA GLY A 46 16.46 20.00 -3.87
C GLY A 46 15.21 19.23 -3.45
N ALA A 47 14.27 19.88 -2.78
CA ALA A 47 12.98 19.30 -2.38
C ALA A 47 11.81 20.11 -2.95
N ILE A 48 10.70 19.48 -3.28
CA ILE A 48 9.40 20.13 -3.46
C ILE A 48 9.00 20.70 -2.09
N PHE A 49 8.77 22.00 -2.05
CA PHE A 49 8.43 22.74 -0.84
C PHE A 49 7.04 23.34 -0.97
N GLY A 50 6.18 23.03 -0.01
CA GLY A 50 4.84 23.61 0.11
C GLY A 50 4.72 24.40 1.41
N GLU A 51 4.12 25.60 1.34
CA GLU A 51 3.97 26.48 2.48
C GLU A 51 2.63 27.21 2.50
N THR A 52 2.06 27.34 3.70
CA THR A 52 1.02 28.32 4.02
C THR A 52 1.46 29.14 5.22
N THR A 53 1.10 30.43 5.24
CA THR A 53 1.38 31.35 6.35
C THR A 53 0.09 31.94 6.87
N LYS A 54 0.15 32.74 7.95
CA LYS A 54 -1.01 33.48 8.46
C LYS A 54 -1.54 34.46 7.42
N ASP A 55 -0.63 35.08 6.66
CA ASP A 55 -0.97 36.11 5.66
C ASP A 55 -1.33 35.50 4.31
N LYS A 56 -0.98 34.21 4.08
CA LYS A 56 -1.21 33.48 2.87
C LYS A 56 -1.80 32.08 3.16
N PRO A 57 -3.04 32.04 3.70
CA PRO A 57 -3.73 30.77 3.95
C PRO A 57 -4.33 30.20 2.65
N THR A 58 -4.54 28.87 2.62
CA THR A 58 -5.43 28.25 1.62
C THR A 58 -6.89 28.32 2.08
N LYS A 59 -7.84 28.49 1.14
CA LYS A 59 -9.29 28.44 1.44
C LYS A 59 -9.79 27.02 1.77
N GLY A 60 -9.08 25.99 1.31
CA GLY A 60 -9.36 24.59 1.51
C GLY A 60 -8.08 23.78 1.22
N ASN A 61 -8.11 22.46 1.40
CA ASN A 61 -6.98 21.62 0.99
C ASN A 61 -6.71 21.82 -0.50
N THR A 62 -5.42 22.04 -0.83
CA THR A 62 -4.94 22.16 -2.22
C THR A 62 -3.80 21.19 -2.44
N PHE A 63 -3.60 20.81 -3.69
CA PHE A 63 -2.69 19.71 -4.01
C PHE A 63 -1.74 20.09 -5.14
N LEU A 64 -0.53 19.54 -5.08
CA LEU A 64 0.40 19.50 -6.20
C LEU A 64 0.24 18.15 -6.90
N VAL A 65 -0.30 18.14 -8.10
CA VAL A 65 -0.70 16.95 -8.86
C VAL A 65 0.42 16.53 -9.81
N TRP A 66 0.85 15.27 -9.74
CA TRP A 66 1.76 14.70 -10.72
C TRP A 66 1.04 14.48 -12.06
N ARG A 67 1.66 14.93 -13.16
CA ARG A 67 1.09 14.92 -14.51
C ARG A 67 1.55 13.74 -15.37
N GLY A 68 2.32 12.81 -14.81
CA GLY A 68 2.78 11.62 -15.52
C GLY A 68 1.73 10.53 -15.73
N GLY A 69 0.47 10.78 -15.35
CA GLY A 69 -0.66 9.88 -15.60
C GLY A 69 -1.24 9.24 -14.35
N GLU A 70 -2.03 8.18 -14.56
CA GLU A 70 -2.66 7.42 -13.48
C GLU A 70 -1.78 6.25 -13.04
N VAL A 71 -1.85 5.93 -11.75
CA VAL A 71 -1.21 4.76 -11.15
C VAL A 71 -2.26 3.74 -10.72
N ALA A 72 -2.02 2.45 -11.00
CA ALA A 72 -2.89 1.34 -10.60
C ALA A 72 -2.20 0.49 -9.53
N ASP A 73 -1.40 -0.49 -9.93
CA ASP A 73 -0.58 -1.28 -9.03
C ASP A 73 0.84 -0.71 -9.02
N PHE A 74 1.34 -0.35 -7.84
CA PHE A 74 2.61 0.37 -7.74
C PHE A 74 3.26 0.27 -6.35
N VAL A 75 4.55 0.59 -6.31
CA VAL A 75 5.27 1.05 -5.12
C VAL A 75 5.66 2.51 -5.33
N PHE A 76 5.24 3.37 -4.42
CA PHE A 76 5.67 4.75 -4.32
C PHE A 76 6.59 4.93 -3.13
N LYS A 77 7.65 5.72 -3.27
CA LYS A 77 8.56 6.11 -2.20
C LYS A 77 8.86 7.59 -2.26
N ALA A 78 8.92 8.23 -1.09
CA ALA A 78 9.39 9.60 -0.96
C ALA A 78 10.00 9.82 0.42
N LYS A 79 10.98 10.70 0.53
CA LYS A 79 11.34 11.31 1.80
C LYS A 79 10.46 12.51 2.05
N VAL A 80 9.92 12.61 3.26
CA VAL A 80 8.98 13.67 3.66
C VAL A 80 9.37 14.25 5.01
N ARG A 81 9.17 15.56 5.16
CA ARG A 81 9.16 16.24 6.48
C ARG A 81 8.13 17.36 6.45
N PHE A 82 7.54 17.68 7.59
CA PHE A 82 6.50 18.70 7.68
C PHE A 82 6.44 19.31 9.09
N ALA A 83 5.89 20.51 9.16
CA ALA A 83 5.68 21.23 10.43
C ALA A 83 4.37 22.01 10.40
N GLY A 84 3.82 22.26 11.58
CA GLY A 84 2.63 23.09 11.81
C GLY A 84 1.31 22.35 11.65
N ASN A 85 1.00 21.83 10.50
CA ASN A 85 -0.25 21.12 10.21
C ASN A 85 0.02 19.77 9.50
N ASN A 86 -1.03 19.02 9.20
CA ASN A 86 -0.91 17.77 8.46
C ASN A 86 -0.77 17.97 6.94
N SER A 87 -0.25 16.97 6.30
CA SER A 87 -0.10 16.83 4.86
C SER A 87 -0.44 15.39 4.46
N GLY A 88 -0.15 14.99 3.22
CA GLY A 88 -0.34 13.63 2.78
C GLY A 88 0.03 13.42 1.32
N VAL A 89 0.12 12.15 0.95
CA VAL A 89 0.28 11.73 -0.43
C VAL A 89 -1.01 11.05 -0.88
N GLN A 90 -1.69 11.69 -1.82
CA GLN A 90 -2.88 11.15 -2.49
C GLN A 90 -2.47 10.15 -3.56
N TYR A 91 -3.20 9.05 -3.68
CA TYR A 91 -2.99 8.04 -4.71
C TYR A 91 -4.31 7.36 -5.10
N ARG A 92 -4.35 6.81 -6.31
CA ARG A 92 -5.60 6.27 -6.88
C ARG A 92 -6.76 7.23 -6.71
N SER A 93 -6.48 8.52 -6.86
CA SER A 93 -7.38 9.63 -6.58
C SER A 93 -7.84 10.29 -7.88
N GLU A 94 -8.77 11.23 -7.77
CA GLU A 94 -9.31 11.99 -8.89
C GLU A 94 -9.37 13.48 -8.56
N LEU A 95 -9.21 14.34 -9.56
CA LEU A 95 -9.51 15.76 -9.43
C LEU A 95 -11.02 15.96 -9.38
N VAL A 96 -11.48 16.83 -8.48
CA VAL A 96 -12.88 17.19 -8.33
C VAL A 96 -13.06 18.71 -8.30
N GLY A 97 -14.24 19.18 -8.72
CA GLY A 97 -14.48 20.62 -8.89
C GLY A 97 -13.82 21.19 -10.13
N LYS A 98 -13.37 22.43 -10.06
CA LYS A 98 -12.68 23.07 -11.19
C LYS A 98 -11.22 22.62 -11.21
N PRO A 99 -10.67 22.29 -12.39
CA PRO A 99 -9.29 21.81 -12.52
C PRO A 99 -8.24 22.73 -11.89
N GLU A 100 -8.44 24.06 -11.97
CA GLU A 100 -7.56 25.10 -11.44
C GLU A 100 -7.58 25.22 -9.91
N ASP A 101 -8.53 24.61 -9.24
CA ASP A 101 -8.58 24.57 -7.77
C ASP A 101 -7.67 23.50 -7.18
N PHE A 102 -7.23 22.54 -7.99
CA PHE A 102 -6.39 21.41 -7.56
C PHE A 102 -6.93 20.73 -6.31
N VAL A 103 -8.23 20.42 -6.31
CA VAL A 103 -8.88 19.69 -5.25
C VAL A 103 -8.97 18.21 -5.63
N VAL A 104 -8.59 17.33 -4.69
CA VAL A 104 -8.48 15.90 -4.93
C VAL A 104 -9.43 15.12 -4.01
N LYS A 105 -9.96 14.01 -4.53
CA LYS A 105 -10.78 13.04 -3.82
C LYS A 105 -10.17 11.65 -3.99
N GLY A 106 -9.97 10.89 -2.92
CA GLY A 106 -9.46 9.52 -2.98
C GLY A 106 -8.66 9.13 -1.75
N TYR A 107 -7.77 8.12 -1.89
CA TYR A 107 -6.96 7.61 -0.80
C TYR A 107 -5.75 8.51 -0.53
N GLN A 108 -5.45 8.70 0.75
CA GLN A 108 -4.29 9.47 1.22
C GLN A 108 -3.49 8.69 2.25
N ALA A 109 -2.19 8.60 2.02
CA ALA A 109 -1.24 8.29 3.08
C ALA A 109 -1.00 9.57 3.89
N ASP A 110 -1.55 9.61 5.11
CA ASP A 110 -1.61 10.82 5.91
C ASP A 110 -0.29 11.09 6.62
N LEU A 111 0.12 12.35 6.63
CA LEU A 111 1.29 12.87 7.32
C LEU A 111 0.79 13.82 8.40
N HIS A 112 0.74 13.34 9.63
CA HIS A 112 0.05 14.05 10.71
C HIS A 112 0.95 14.30 11.91
N PRO A 113 0.90 15.52 12.54
CA PRO A 113 1.71 15.81 13.72
C PRO A 113 1.42 14.92 14.92
N LYS A 114 0.19 14.41 15.02
CA LYS A 114 -0.17 13.44 16.07
C LYS A 114 0.26 12.04 15.65
N PRO A 115 1.07 11.32 16.46
CA PRO A 115 1.64 10.03 16.10
C PRO A 115 0.61 8.97 15.66
N ASP A 116 -0.58 8.96 16.24
CA ASP A 116 -1.64 7.97 15.93
C ASP A 116 -2.21 8.08 14.52
N PHE A 117 -1.94 9.18 13.84
CA PHE A 117 -2.42 9.44 12.49
C PHE A 117 -1.31 9.49 11.44
N PHE A 118 -0.03 9.53 11.85
CA PHE A 118 1.08 9.54 10.91
C PHE A 118 1.22 8.17 10.23
N GLY A 119 0.97 8.12 8.92
CA GLY A 119 0.99 6.91 8.12
C GLY A 119 -0.34 6.13 8.11
N MET A 120 -1.42 6.71 8.66
CA MET A 120 -2.76 6.17 8.50
C MET A 120 -3.27 6.27 7.06
N LEU A 121 -4.41 5.66 6.77
CA LEU A 121 -5.14 5.88 5.53
C LEU A 121 -6.38 6.72 5.78
N TYR A 122 -6.41 7.87 5.13
CA TYR A 122 -7.56 8.76 5.06
C TYR A 122 -8.12 8.75 3.63
N ALA A 123 -9.43 8.77 3.48
CA ALA A 123 -10.08 8.90 2.17
C ALA A 123 -10.67 10.31 2.03
N GLU A 124 -9.87 11.21 1.41
CA GLU A 124 -10.19 12.62 1.21
C GLU A 124 -11.49 12.80 0.44
N LYS A 125 -12.40 13.65 0.97
CA LYS A 125 -13.71 13.94 0.40
C LYS A 125 -14.57 12.69 0.08
N TRP A 126 -14.31 11.59 0.78
CA TRP A 126 -15.02 10.33 0.55
C TRP A 126 -15.41 9.65 1.87
N ARG A 127 -14.57 8.76 2.41
CA ARG A 127 -14.90 7.92 3.57
C ARG A 127 -14.21 8.36 4.89
N GLY A 128 -13.40 9.41 4.86
CA GLY A 128 -12.65 9.88 6.02
C GLY A 128 -11.58 8.89 6.48
N ILE A 129 -11.44 8.65 7.78
CA ILE A 129 -10.47 7.68 8.31
C ILE A 129 -10.93 6.26 8.00
N VAL A 130 -10.15 5.54 7.18
CA VAL A 130 -10.42 4.15 6.81
C VAL A 130 -9.59 3.17 7.65
N ALA A 131 -8.32 3.46 7.87
CA ALA A 131 -7.44 2.67 8.73
C ALA A 131 -6.51 3.58 9.52
N LYS A 132 -6.54 3.47 10.86
CA LYS A 132 -5.60 4.19 11.73
C LYS A 132 -4.23 3.52 11.70
N ARG A 133 -3.24 4.21 12.24
CA ARG A 133 -1.89 3.66 12.36
C ARG A 133 -1.90 2.34 13.13
N PHE A 134 -1.10 1.40 12.65
CA PHE A 134 -0.92 0.03 13.14
C PHE A 134 -2.15 -0.87 13.02
N GLN A 135 -3.16 -0.48 12.25
CA GLN A 135 -4.31 -1.33 12.00
C GLN A 135 -4.16 -2.12 10.68
N ARG A 136 -4.57 -3.39 10.75
CA ARG A 136 -4.98 -4.15 9.57
C ARG A 136 -6.49 -4.07 9.47
N VAL A 137 -6.99 -3.60 8.33
CA VAL A 137 -8.40 -3.30 8.12
C VAL A 137 -8.90 -3.99 6.86
N VAL A 138 -10.12 -4.48 6.93
CA VAL A 138 -10.88 -4.94 5.75
C VAL A 138 -12.14 -4.10 5.63
N VAL A 139 -12.41 -3.63 4.42
CA VAL A 139 -13.68 -3.00 4.05
C VAL A 139 -14.45 -3.98 3.17
N GLY A 140 -15.64 -4.35 3.60
CA GLY A 140 -16.57 -5.21 2.84
C GLY A 140 -17.40 -4.41 1.84
N ALA A 141 -18.39 -5.10 1.22
CA ALA A 141 -19.32 -4.47 0.29
C ALA A 141 -20.20 -3.39 0.94
N ASP A 142 -20.37 -3.45 2.26
CA ASP A 142 -21.12 -2.45 3.07
C ASP A 142 -20.35 -1.13 3.26
N GLY A 143 -19.11 -1.05 2.80
CA GLY A 143 -18.24 0.12 2.91
C GLY A 143 -17.71 0.42 4.32
N LYS A 144 -18.01 -0.43 5.30
CA LYS A 144 -17.61 -0.22 6.69
C LYS A 144 -16.23 -0.82 6.99
N PRO A 145 -15.29 -0.04 7.51
CA PRO A 145 -14.00 -0.56 7.94
C PRO A 145 -14.14 -1.50 9.14
N LYS A 146 -13.53 -2.68 9.06
CA LYS A 146 -13.41 -3.64 10.17
C LYS A 146 -11.94 -3.85 10.48
N VAL A 147 -11.52 -3.59 11.71
CA VAL A 147 -10.17 -3.90 12.18
C VAL A 147 -10.08 -5.41 12.38
N VAL A 148 -9.20 -6.06 11.63
CA VAL A 148 -9.02 -7.53 11.64
C VAL A 148 -7.70 -7.96 12.26
N GLY A 149 -6.83 -7.00 12.60
CA GLY A 149 -5.54 -7.28 13.22
C GLY A 149 -4.69 -6.02 13.38
N GLU A 150 -3.47 -6.24 13.82
CA GLU A 150 -2.47 -5.21 13.99
C GLU A 150 -1.27 -5.44 13.09
N VAL A 151 -0.54 -4.36 12.77
CA VAL A 151 0.67 -4.38 11.94
C VAL A 151 1.76 -3.51 12.56
N GLY A 152 3.00 -3.73 12.12
CA GLY A 152 4.14 -2.88 12.44
C GLY A 152 4.63 -2.97 13.87
N ASP A 153 5.36 -1.93 14.29
CA ASP A 153 5.92 -1.79 15.64
C ASP A 153 5.33 -0.55 16.33
N LYS A 154 4.50 -0.77 17.34
CA LYS A 154 3.84 0.30 18.12
C LYS A 154 4.82 1.19 18.88
N ASN A 155 6.05 0.74 19.09
CA ASN A 155 7.09 1.53 19.75
C ASN A 155 7.79 2.51 18.78
N GLN A 156 7.50 2.43 17.48
CA GLN A 156 8.07 3.35 16.51
C GLN A 156 7.71 4.80 16.83
N LYS A 157 8.73 5.61 17.09
CA LYS A 157 8.59 7.06 17.24
C LYS A 157 8.81 7.74 15.89
N LEU A 158 7.92 8.66 15.55
CA LEU A 158 7.99 9.46 14.33
C LEU A 158 7.94 10.94 14.68
N VAL A 159 8.85 11.71 14.08
CA VAL A 159 8.95 13.16 14.24
C VAL A 159 8.74 13.81 12.87
N GLY A 160 7.64 14.55 12.70
CA GLY A 160 7.27 15.13 11.40
C GLY A 160 8.29 16.12 10.84
N THR A 161 9.03 16.82 11.71
CA THR A 161 10.07 17.79 11.32
C THR A 161 11.38 17.13 10.87
N GLU A 162 11.53 15.83 11.09
CA GLU A 162 12.66 15.05 10.58
C GLU A 162 12.31 14.39 9.24
N TRP A 163 13.34 14.06 8.45
CA TRP A 163 13.13 13.30 7.23
C TRP A 163 12.68 11.87 7.52
N ASN A 164 11.50 11.52 7.03
CA ASN A 164 10.94 10.18 7.11
C ASN A 164 10.78 9.61 5.70
N GLU A 165 11.09 8.33 5.51
CA GLU A 165 10.78 7.62 4.27
C GLU A 165 9.34 7.10 4.33
N LEU A 166 8.47 7.62 3.47
CA LEU A 166 7.13 7.10 3.22
C LEU A 166 7.19 6.09 2.08
N THR A 167 6.64 4.91 2.28
CA THR A 167 6.40 3.93 1.22
C THR A 167 4.92 3.60 1.14
N ILE A 168 4.36 3.65 -0.07
CA ILE A 168 2.99 3.21 -0.37
C ILE A 168 3.07 2.05 -1.34
N ILE A 169 2.44 0.93 -0.98
CA ILE A 169 2.32 -0.25 -1.84
C ILE A 169 0.84 -0.45 -2.10
N ALA A 170 0.41 -0.40 -3.35
CA ALA A 170 -0.96 -0.62 -3.75
C ALA A 170 -1.02 -1.69 -4.84
N VAL A 171 -1.71 -2.80 -4.57
CA VAL A 171 -1.86 -3.94 -5.50
C VAL A 171 -3.29 -4.43 -5.44
N GLY A 172 -3.99 -4.43 -6.57
CA GLY A 172 -5.39 -4.83 -6.62
C GLY A 172 -6.22 -4.10 -5.55
N ASN A 173 -6.83 -4.81 -4.65
CA ASN A 173 -7.62 -4.29 -3.53
C ASN A 173 -6.82 -4.02 -2.25
N ARG A 174 -5.53 -4.36 -2.21
CA ARG A 174 -4.69 -4.19 -1.02
C ARG A 174 -3.82 -2.95 -1.11
N GLN A 175 -3.70 -2.26 0.02
CA GLN A 175 -2.95 -1.02 0.17
C GLN A 175 -2.20 -1.06 1.50
N ILE A 176 -0.89 -0.84 1.46
CA ILE A 176 -0.01 -0.89 2.64
C ILE A 176 0.78 0.41 2.68
N HIS A 177 0.81 1.06 3.85
CA HIS A 177 1.72 2.16 4.10
C HIS A 177 2.84 1.72 5.03
N GLN A 178 4.04 2.23 4.77
CA GLN A 178 5.19 2.10 5.67
C GLN A 178 5.80 3.48 5.89
N VAL A 179 6.28 3.72 7.11
CA VAL A 179 7.11 4.88 7.43
C VAL A 179 8.41 4.36 8.03
N ASN A 180 9.54 4.76 7.47
CA ASN A 180 10.87 4.31 7.87
C ASN A 180 10.98 2.76 7.89
N GLY A 181 10.39 2.10 6.88
CA GLY A 181 10.40 0.65 6.71
C GLY A 181 9.46 -0.14 7.63
N VAL A 182 8.76 0.52 8.55
CA VAL A 182 7.77 -0.12 9.43
C VAL A 182 6.38 0.06 8.86
N THR A 183 5.62 -1.04 8.74
CA THR A 183 4.22 -1.01 8.27
C THR A 183 3.36 -0.23 9.25
N THR A 184 2.72 0.83 8.77
CA THR A 184 1.86 1.69 9.59
C THR A 184 0.37 1.41 9.37
N MET A 185 -0.02 0.85 8.24
CA MET A 185 -1.38 0.35 8.01
C MET A 185 -1.39 -0.68 6.87
N ASP A 186 -2.39 -1.56 6.87
CA ASP A 186 -2.63 -2.59 5.88
C ASP A 186 -4.14 -2.70 5.63
N LEU A 187 -4.59 -2.25 4.46
CA LEU A 187 -5.99 -2.23 4.07
C LEU A 187 -6.26 -3.22 2.94
N THR A 188 -7.31 -4.03 3.09
CA THR A 188 -7.96 -4.72 1.98
C THR A 188 -9.34 -4.10 1.75
N ASP A 189 -9.53 -3.43 0.63
CA ASP A 189 -10.77 -2.72 0.29
C ASP A 189 -11.57 -3.47 -0.76
N ASN A 190 -12.59 -4.20 -0.33
CA ASN A 190 -13.48 -4.99 -1.19
C ASN A 190 -14.75 -4.23 -1.57
N HIS A 191 -14.86 -2.93 -1.25
CA HIS A 191 -16.02 -2.14 -1.64
C HIS A 191 -16.10 -2.04 -3.18
N PRO A 192 -17.29 -2.15 -3.79
CA PRO A 192 -17.43 -2.07 -5.25
C PRO A 192 -16.90 -0.78 -5.88
N GLU A 193 -17.02 0.35 -5.15
CA GLU A 193 -16.51 1.66 -5.59
C GLU A 193 -15.06 1.93 -5.22
N ALA A 194 -14.36 0.97 -4.62
CA ALA A 194 -12.95 1.14 -4.24
C ALA A 194 -12.09 1.45 -5.47
N LYS A 195 -11.33 2.53 -5.39
CA LYS A 195 -10.50 2.99 -6.52
C LYS A 195 -9.31 2.06 -6.72
N ARG A 196 -9.14 1.58 -7.96
CA ARG A 196 -8.02 0.69 -8.37
C ARG A 196 -6.95 1.42 -9.15
N LYS A 197 -7.23 2.63 -9.62
CA LYS A 197 -6.31 3.52 -10.34
C LYS A 197 -6.71 4.97 -10.13
N GLY A 198 -5.81 5.88 -10.44
CA GLY A 198 -6.03 7.31 -10.38
C GLY A 198 -4.72 8.08 -10.25
N ILE A 199 -4.81 9.37 -10.00
CA ILE A 199 -3.68 10.29 -9.92
C ILE A 199 -2.91 10.18 -8.60
N LEU A 200 -1.66 10.70 -8.63
CA LEU A 200 -0.82 11.01 -7.47
C LEU A 200 -0.84 12.52 -7.21
N ALA A 201 -0.91 12.92 -5.94
CA ALA A 201 -0.80 14.32 -5.57
C ALA A 201 -0.24 14.48 -4.14
N LEU A 202 0.39 15.63 -3.89
CA LEU A 202 0.94 16.03 -2.59
C LEU A 202 0.02 17.09 -1.97
N GLN A 203 -0.34 16.93 -0.70
CA GLN A 203 -1.30 17.82 -0.03
C GLN A 203 -0.63 18.99 0.65
N LEU A 204 -1.28 20.15 0.55
CA LEU A 204 -1.12 21.27 1.47
C LEU A 204 -2.46 21.51 2.19
N HIS A 205 -2.48 21.31 3.49
CA HIS A 205 -3.70 21.34 4.28
C HIS A 205 -4.11 22.77 4.65
N ALA A 206 -5.41 23.03 4.57
CA ALA A 206 -5.98 24.30 5.01
C ALA A 206 -5.93 24.48 6.53
N GLY A 207 -6.01 25.72 6.98
CA GLY A 207 -6.13 26.08 8.40
C GLY A 207 -4.84 26.65 8.96
N LYS A 208 -4.19 25.95 9.89
CA LYS A 208 -2.96 26.44 10.54
C LYS A 208 -1.82 26.58 9.54
N PRO A 209 -0.95 27.61 9.69
CA PRO A 209 0.29 27.69 8.93
C PRO A 209 1.08 26.39 8.98
N MET A 210 1.67 26.00 7.85
CA MET A 210 2.42 24.78 7.74
C MET A 210 3.50 24.86 6.67
N THR A 211 4.48 23.98 6.78
CA THR A 211 5.42 23.64 5.71
C THR A 211 5.42 22.14 5.49
N VAL A 212 5.67 21.73 4.26
CA VAL A 212 5.91 20.34 3.90
C VAL A 212 6.98 20.26 2.81
N GLU A 213 7.82 19.27 2.90
CA GLU A 213 8.88 19.03 1.93
C GLU A 213 8.87 17.57 1.49
N PHE A 214 9.08 17.37 0.17
CA PHE A 214 9.18 16.04 -0.44
C PHE A 214 10.42 15.98 -1.33
N LYS A 215 11.20 14.90 -1.20
CA LYS A 215 12.32 14.60 -2.09
C LYS A 215 12.49 13.10 -2.31
N ASP A 216 13.40 12.71 -3.20
CA ASP A 216 13.65 11.32 -3.57
C ASP A 216 12.34 10.60 -3.97
N ILE A 217 11.45 11.33 -4.68
CA ILE A 217 10.12 10.86 -5.08
C ILE A 217 10.28 9.86 -6.21
N ARG A 218 9.92 8.61 -5.96
CA ARG A 218 10.11 7.49 -6.89
C ARG A 218 8.86 6.63 -6.98
N LEU A 219 8.58 6.16 -8.19
CA LEU A 219 7.46 5.29 -8.51
C LEU A 219 7.96 4.05 -9.26
N ARG A 220 7.44 2.88 -8.90
CA ARG A 220 7.58 1.65 -9.67
C ARG A 220 6.20 1.08 -9.94
N HIS A 221 5.81 1.01 -11.20
CA HIS A 221 4.61 0.29 -11.59
C HIS A 221 4.81 -1.20 -11.39
N LEU A 222 3.76 -1.91 -10.97
CA LEU A 222 3.82 -3.35 -10.70
C LEU A 222 2.94 -4.10 -11.69
N LYS A 223 3.40 -5.29 -12.12
CA LYS A 223 2.64 -6.19 -13.00
C LYS A 223 2.93 -7.64 -12.64
N GLY A 224 1.93 -8.51 -12.78
CA GLY A 224 2.11 -9.95 -12.65
C GLY A 224 2.79 -10.36 -11.35
N LYS A 225 3.91 -11.08 -11.43
CA LYS A 225 4.67 -11.59 -10.28
C LYS A 225 5.20 -10.47 -9.38
N ASP A 226 5.65 -9.34 -9.97
CA ASP A 226 6.22 -8.22 -9.18
C ASP A 226 5.18 -7.63 -8.20
N ALA A 227 3.91 -7.63 -8.57
CA ALA A 227 2.83 -7.18 -7.70
C ALA A 227 2.69 -8.10 -6.47
N LYS A 228 2.70 -9.42 -6.68
CA LYS A 228 2.67 -10.40 -5.58
C LYS A 228 3.91 -10.26 -4.70
N ASP A 229 5.10 -10.24 -5.29
CA ASP A 229 6.38 -10.16 -4.57
C ASP A 229 6.45 -8.88 -3.70
N ALA A 230 5.91 -7.74 -4.18
CA ALA A 230 5.88 -6.49 -3.42
C ALA A 230 5.01 -6.58 -2.15
N ILE A 231 3.90 -7.29 -2.21
CA ILE A 231 3.05 -7.57 -1.04
C ILE A 231 3.75 -8.56 -0.10
N ASP A 232 4.23 -9.68 -0.62
CA ASP A 232 4.86 -10.74 0.18
C ASP A 232 6.07 -10.19 0.96
N ALA A 233 6.92 -9.38 0.33
CA ALA A 233 8.10 -8.78 0.95
C ALA A 233 7.81 -7.95 2.22
N VAL A 234 6.60 -7.39 2.34
CA VAL A 234 6.21 -6.56 3.50
C VAL A 234 5.32 -7.32 4.47
N THR A 235 4.67 -8.41 4.04
CA THR A 235 3.79 -9.23 4.89
C THR A 235 4.52 -10.39 5.55
N GLU A 236 5.52 -10.98 4.90
CA GLU A 236 6.35 -12.04 5.50
C GLU A 236 7.09 -11.61 6.77
N LYS A 237 7.43 -10.30 6.87
CA LYS A 237 8.04 -9.72 8.09
C LYS A 237 7.07 -9.62 9.27
N ALA A 238 5.78 -9.61 9.03
CA ALA A 238 4.75 -9.63 10.07
C ALA A 238 4.44 -11.08 10.47
N GLY A 239 5.41 -11.75 11.03
CA GLY A 239 5.43 -13.13 11.54
C GLY A 239 4.09 -13.87 11.65
N ASN A 240 3.59 -14.37 10.53
CA ASN A 240 2.44 -15.28 10.47
C ASN A 240 2.86 -16.67 10.97
N LYS A 241 3.13 -16.75 12.27
CA LYS A 241 3.35 -18.06 12.88
C LYS A 241 2.02 -18.60 13.37
N ALA A 242 1.58 -19.71 12.79
CA ALA A 242 0.47 -20.50 13.35
C ALA A 242 0.69 -20.71 14.85
N THR A 243 -0.40 -20.82 15.61
CA THR A 243 -0.31 -21.16 17.04
C THR A 243 0.52 -22.43 17.19
N PRO A 244 1.66 -22.39 17.90
CA PRO A 244 2.49 -23.58 18.06
C PRO A 244 1.67 -24.74 18.62
N VAL A 245 1.81 -25.92 18.04
CA VAL A 245 1.05 -27.15 18.45
C VAL A 245 1.09 -27.36 19.96
N LYS A 246 2.24 -27.10 20.62
CA LYS A 246 2.40 -27.21 22.08
C LYS A 246 1.48 -26.29 22.91
N ARG A 247 0.89 -25.24 22.31
CA ARG A 247 -0.06 -24.33 22.98
C ARG A 247 -1.51 -24.74 22.79
N ILE A 248 -1.79 -25.74 21.94
CA ILE A 248 -3.13 -26.26 21.68
C ILE A 248 -3.37 -27.42 22.62
N LYS A 249 -4.40 -27.31 23.48
CA LYS A 249 -4.80 -28.39 24.37
C LYS A 249 -5.79 -29.30 23.63
N ALA A 250 -5.39 -30.54 23.36
CA ALA A 250 -6.28 -31.56 22.81
C ALA A 250 -6.88 -32.40 23.92
N ALA A 251 -8.08 -32.91 23.69
CA ALA A 251 -8.71 -33.94 24.57
C ALA A 251 -7.90 -35.24 24.52
N LYS A 252 -8.03 -36.07 25.56
CA LYS A 252 -7.35 -37.38 25.63
C LYS A 252 -7.74 -38.24 24.41
N GLY A 253 -6.73 -38.77 23.74
CA GLY A 253 -6.91 -39.60 22.54
C GLY A 253 -6.83 -38.86 21.22
N PHE A 254 -6.70 -37.51 21.24
CA PHE A 254 -6.51 -36.69 20.03
C PHE A 254 -5.06 -36.24 19.90
N LYS A 255 -4.53 -36.28 18.68
CA LYS A 255 -3.24 -35.72 18.29
C LYS A 255 -3.44 -34.40 17.55
N VAL A 256 -2.65 -33.40 17.89
CA VAL A 256 -2.64 -32.10 17.17
C VAL A 256 -1.46 -32.07 16.23
N GLU A 257 -1.73 -31.92 14.96
CA GLU A 257 -0.71 -31.75 13.92
C GLU A 257 -0.98 -30.45 13.17
N LEU A 258 0.10 -29.72 12.87
CA LEU A 258 0.02 -28.54 11.99
C LEU A 258 0.09 -29.06 10.55
N LEU A 259 -1.01 -28.95 9.81
CA LEU A 259 -1.08 -29.37 8.41
C LEU A 259 -0.72 -28.24 7.45
N TYR A 260 -1.09 -27.00 7.79
CA TYR A 260 -0.89 -25.83 6.96
C TYR A 260 -0.98 -24.57 7.79
N SER A 261 -0.25 -23.52 7.37
CA SER A 261 -0.34 -22.20 7.94
C SER A 261 -0.82 -21.23 6.85
N VAL A 262 -2.01 -20.66 7.04
CA VAL A 262 -2.54 -19.63 6.13
C VAL A 262 -2.00 -18.25 6.52
N PRO A 263 -1.80 -17.34 5.57
CA PRO A 263 -1.54 -15.95 5.87
C PRO A 263 -2.62 -15.37 6.78
N SER A 264 -2.26 -14.43 7.66
CA SER A 264 -3.19 -13.87 8.65
C SER A 264 -4.36 -13.09 8.04
N ASP A 265 -4.23 -12.69 6.78
CA ASP A 265 -5.26 -12.02 5.98
C ASP A 265 -6.20 -13.01 5.26
N THR A 266 -5.90 -14.29 5.31
CA THR A 266 -6.68 -15.38 4.71
C THR A 266 -7.21 -16.33 5.77
N GLN A 267 -7.74 -15.81 6.86
CA GLN A 267 -8.23 -16.67 7.96
C GLN A 267 -9.40 -17.54 7.46
N GLY A 268 -9.20 -18.86 7.53
CA GLY A 268 -10.23 -19.83 7.20
C GLY A 268 -11.34 -19.82 8.24
N VAL A 269 -12.59 -19.82 7.80
CA VAL A 269 -13.78 -19.82 8.66
C VAL A 269 -14.54 -21.14 8.62
N ASN A 270 -14.51 -21.83 7.48
CA ASN A 270 -15.16 -23.12 7.31
C ASN A 270 -14.20 -24.11 6.68
N LEU A 271 -14.33 -25.36 7.11
CA LEU A 271 -13.52 -26.47 6.63
C LEU A 271 -14.45 -27.66 6.31
N CYS A 272 -14.33 -28.20 5.10
CA CYS A 272 -14.98 -29.46 4.73
C CYS A 272 -14.08 -30.27 3.79
N THR A 273 -14.45 -31.50 3.48
CA THR A 273 -13.78 -32.32 2.47
C THR A 273 -14.67 -32.50 1.26
N ASP A 274 -14.08 -32.53 0.07
CA ASP A 274 -14.78 -32.90 -1.16
C ASP A 274 -14.87 -34.45 -1.30
N ASN A 275 -15.54 -34.90 -2.34
CA ASN A 275 -15.73 -36.32 -2.65
C ASN A 275 -14.43 -37.08 -3.02
N LYS A 276 -13.29 -36.38 -3.09
CA LYS A 276 -11.95 -36.94 -3.30
C LYS A 276 -11.05 -36.80 -2.08
N GLY A 277 -11.64 -36.46 -0.91
CA GLY A 277 -10.91 -36.29 0.35
C GLY A 277 -10.02 -35.06 0.43
N ARG A 278 -10.17 -34.08 -0.49
CA ARG A 278 -9.39 -32.84 -0.45
C ARG A 278 -10.05 -31.83 0.49
N LEU A 279 -9.24 -31.07 1.22
CA LEU A 279 -9.74 -30.02 2.11
C LEU A 279 -10.21 -28.82 1.30
N LEU A 280 -11.42 -28.36 1.59
CA LEU A 280 -11.97 -27.09 1.10
C LEU A 280 -12.04 -26.14 2.30
N VAL A 281 -11.43 -24.98 2.15
CA VAL A 281 -11.40 -23.93 3.18
C VAL A 281 -11.97 -22.65 2.58
N SER A 282 -13.01 -22.10 3.20
CA SER A 282 -13.46 -20.74 2.86
C SER A 282 -12.81 -19.73 3.78
N ASP A 283 -12.45 -18.56 3.25
CA ASP A 283 -12.07 -17.42 4.07
C ASP A 283 -13.30 -16.60 4.49
N GLN A 284 -13.08 -15.68 5.41
CA GLN A 284 -14.15 -14.80 5.91
C GLN A 284 -14.62 -13.75 4.87
N PHE A 285 -13.99 -13.67 3.70
CA PHE A 285 -14.26 -12.69 2.65
C PHE A 285 -14.89 -13.32 1.40
N GLY A 286 -15.21 -14.61 1.44
CA GLY A 286 -15.87 -15.35 0.37
C GLY A 286 -14.94 -16.09 -0.58
N GLY A 287 -13.64 -16.10 -0.35
CA GLY A 287 -12.70 -16.94 -1.08
C GLY A 287 -12.93 -18.43 -0.73
N LEU A 288 -12.87 -19.31 -1.73
CA LEU A 288 -12.89 -20.76 -1.56
C LEU A 288 -11.58 -21.37 -2.06
N TYR A 289 -10.87 -22.02 -1.16
CA TYR A 289 -9.57 -22.62 -1.43
C TYR A 289 -9.65 -24.14 -1.34
N ARG A 290 -9.04 -24.82 -2.29
CA ARG A 290 -8.84 -26.25 -2.26
C ARG A 290 -7.41 -26.56 -1.86
N MET A 291 -7.25 -27.33 -0.80
CA MET A 291 -5.95 -27.75 -0.28
C MET A 291 -5.78 -29.25 -0.41
N THR A 292 -4.61 -29.68 -0.87
CA THR A 292 -4.19 -31.07 -0.75
C THR A 292 -3.29 -31.15 0.47
N PRO A 293 -3.66 -31.91 1.53
CA PRO A 293 -2.78 -32.06 2.67
C PRO A 293 -1.43 -32.63 2.20
N PRO A 294 -0.31 -32.13 2.71
CA PRO A 294 1.00 -32.74 2.42
C PRO A 294 1.05 -34.16 2.96
N ALA A 295 1.96 -34.95 2.43
CA ALA A 295 2.26 -36.26 3.00
C ALA A 295 2.69 -36.10 4.47
N SER A 296 2.40 -37.12 5.30
CA SER A 296 2.71 -37.07 6.74
C SER A 296 4.17 -36.68 6.98
N GLY A 297 4.42 -35.58 7.68
CA GLY A 297 5.74 -35.09 8.03
C GLY A 297 6.31 -33.96 7.15
N GLU A 298 5.64 -33.59 6.05
CA GLU A 298 6.00 -32.42 5.22
C GLU A 298 5.09 -31.23 5.57
N LEU A 299 5.67 -30.09 5.83
CA LEU A 299 5.00 -28.81 6.02
C LEU A 299 5.19 -27.89 4.82
#